data_65f9777c5aba83f9d3ab2a1cef83092a
#
_entry.id   65f9777c5aba83f9d3ab2a1cef83092a
#
_cell.length_a   1.000
_cell.length_b   1.000
_cell.length_c   1.000
_cell.angle_alpha   90.00
_cell.angle_beta   90.00
_cell.angle_gamma   90.00
#
_symmetry.space_group_name_H-M   'P 1'
#
loop_
_entity.id
_entity.type
_entity.pdbx_description
1 polymer ?
#
loop_
_entity_poly.entity_id
_entity_poly.type
_entity_poly.pdbx_seq_one_letter_code
_entity_poly.pdbx_strand_id
1 'polypeptide(L)'
;MISYDDIKRIEFFADLTEGEIKALQEICKEEEYHAGDFVFHEDDQAEYLYVLKKGKVSIDIKVTGGQYLSVLTISRFAEPFGWSALVTPFRFTASARCIDDSTIIVIDGKRLMELIEGDYRMGFLIMRRLAKLISERVRETRLQLIHTFHG
;
A
#
# COMPACT_ATOMS: atom_id res chain seq x y z
N MET A 1 -5.49 16.69 8.96
CA MET A 1 -6.43 16.15 7.96
C MET A 1 -5.75 16.05 6.60
N ILE A 2 -5.98 14.96 5.91
CA ILE A 2 -5.40 14.74 4.58
C ILE A 2 -6.10 15.62 3.55
N SER A 3 -5.33 16.25 2.66
CA SER A 3 -5.88 17.10 1.63
C SER A 3 -6.55 16.30 0.52
N TYR A 4 -7.53 16.89 -0.12
CA TYR A 4 -8.19 16.36 -1.31
C TYR A 4 -7.16 16.04 -2.41
N ASP A 5 -6.22 16.95 -2.66
CA ASP A 5 -5.22 16.78 -3.71
C ASP A 5 -4.30 15.60 -3.45
N ASP A 6 -3.90 15.38 -2.20
CA ASP A 6 -3.06 14.24 -1.85
C ASP A 6 -3.76 12.92 -2.13
N ILE A 7 -5.05 12.81 -1.81
CA ILE A 7 -5.84 11.60 -2.06
C ILE A 7 -6.04 11.38 -3.56
N LYS A 8 -6.35 12.43 -4.28
CA LYS A 8 -6.55 12.35 -5.74
C LYS A 8 -5.31 11.87 -6.47
N ARG A 9 -4.13 12.14 -5.94
CA ARG A 9 -2.85 11.72 -6.54
C ARG A 9 -2.52 10.25 -6.29
N ILE A 10 -3.25 9.57 -5.41
CA ILE A 10 -3.08 8.13 -5.20
C ILE A 10 -3.64 7.40 -6.42
N GLU A 11 -2.83 6.52 -7.01
CA GLU A 11 -3.21 5.86 -8.27
C GLU A 11 -4.54 5.11 -8.18
N PHE A 12 -4.83 4.46 -7.05
CA PHE A 12 -6.08 3.72 -6.85
C PHE A 12 -7.32 4.61 -7.04
N PHE A 13 -7.18 5.90 -6.78
CA PHE A 13 -8.30 6.84 -6.71
C PHE A 13 -8.34 7.83 -7.87
N ALA A 14 -7.47 7.63 -8.87
CA ALA A 14 -7.30 8.58 -9.97
C ALA A 14 -8.57 8.77 -10.82
N ASP A 15 -9.42 7.75 -10.90
CA ASP A 15 -10.63 7.76 -11.75
C ASP A 15 -11.90 8.16 -11.00
N LEU A 16 -11.78 8.53 -9.72
CA LEU A 16 -12.94 8.77 -8.87
C LEU A 16 -13.46 10.21 -9.01
N THR A 17 -14.74 10.38 -8.70
CA THR A 17 -15.38 11.70 -8.68
C THR A 17 -14.95 12.50 -7.45
N GLU A 18 -15.21 13.81 -7.48
CA GLU A 18 -14.93 14.68 -6.34
C GLU A 18 -15.65 14.22 -5.06
N GLY A 19 -16.91 13.83 -5.18
CA GLY A 19 -17.68 13.33 -4.04
C GLY A 19 -17.11 12.04 -3.46
N GLU A 20 -16.65 11.14 -4.32
CA GLU A 20 -16.03 9.89 -3.90
C GLU A 20 -14.70 10.14 -3.16
N ILE A 21 -13.89 11.07 -3.67
CA ILE A 21 -12.62 11.43 -3.02
C ILE A 21 -12.87 12.11 -1.67
N LYS A 22 -13.90 12.96 -1.57
CA LYS A 22 -14.27 13.57 -0.29
C LYS A 22 -14.69 12.52 0.75
N ALA A 23 -15.40 11.49 0.31
CA ALA A 23 -15.75 10.37 1.19
C ALA A 23 -14.50 9.63 1.68
N LEU A 24 -13.50 9.47 0.82
CA LEU A 24 -12.23 8.84 1.20
C LEU A 24 -11.44 9.67 2.21
N GLN A 25 -11.52 10.99 2.14
CA GLN A 25 -10.84 11.85 3.13
C GLN A 25 -11.24 11.51 4.56
N GLU A 26 -12.48 11.11 4.78
CA GLU A 26 -13.01 10.79 6.11
C GLU A 26 -12.44 9.48 6.68
N ILE A 27 -11.93 8.60 5.83
CA ILE A 27 -11.40 7.29 6.26
C ILE A 27 -9.87 7.21 6.17
N CYS A 28 -9.23 8.32 5.87
CA CYS A 28 -7.77 8.42 5.74
C CYS A 28 -7.21 9.30 6.86
N LYS A 29 -6.00 8.97 7.30
CA LYS A 29 -5.23 9.79 8.23
C LYS A 29 -3.76 9.74 7.88
N GLU A 30 -2.99 10.71 8.35
CA GLU A 30 -1.54 10.68 8.25
C GLU A 30 -0.95 10.18 9.56
N GLU A 31 0.04 9.33 9.45
CA GLU A 31 0.85 8.87 10.59
C GLU A 31 2.32 9.08 10.29
N GLU A 32 3.07 9.44 11.33
CA GLU A 32 4.51 9.60 11.23
C GLU A 32 5.21 8.41 11.85
N TYR A 33 6.27 7.95 11.18
CA TYR A 33 7.11 6.83 11.60
C TYR A 33 8.56 7.28 11.61
N HIS A 34 9.33 6.74 12.55
CA HIS A 34 10.76 6.94 12.60
C HIS A 34 11.49 5.87 11.79
N ALA A 35 12.69 6.19 11.31
CA ALA A 35 13.56 5.22 10.68
C ALA A 35 13.73 4.00 11.59
N GLY A 36 13.55 2.80 11.03
CA GLY A 36 13.60 1.54 11.76
C GLY A 36 12.27 1.01 12.25
N ASP A 37 11.23 1.85 12.31
CA ASP A 37 9.90 1.40 12.72
C ASP A 37 9.29 0.47 11.68
N PHE A 38 8.56 -0.53 12.17
CA PHE A 38 7.71 -1.37 11.31
C PHE A 38 6.34 -0.73 11.17
N VAL A 39 5.84 -0.66 9.95
CA VAL A 39 4.45 -0.26 9.68
C VAL A 39 3.53 -1.44 9.91
N PHE A 40 3.94 -2.62 9.48
CA PHE A 40 3.25 -3.88 9.74
C PHE A 40 4.24 -5.04 9.60
N HIS A 41 3.86 -6.19 10.16
CA HIS A 41 4.65 -7.41 10.08
C HIS A 41 3.96 -8.45 9.18
N GLU A 42 4.77 -9.29 8.54
CA GLU A 42 4.30 -10.44 7.78
C GLU A 42 3.39 -11.31 8.66
N ASP A 43 2.31 -11.82 8.09
CA ASP A 43 1.26 -12.62 8.73
C ASP A 43 0.33 -11.89 9.69
N ASP A 44 0.58 -10.60 9.99
CA ASP A 44 -0.38 -9.81 10.74
C ASP A 44 -1.68 -9.64 9.96
N GLN A 45 -2.77 -9.50 10.68
CA GLN A 45 -4.05 -9.15 10.06
C GLN A 45 -3.96 -7.78 9.41
N ALA A 46 -4.37 -7.70 8.15
CA ALA A 46 -4.30 -6.46 7.39
C ALA A 46 -5.57 -5.63 7.58
N GLU A 47 -5.48 -4.62 8.42
CA GLU A 47 -6.60 -3.71 8.74
C GLU A 47 -6.58 -2.43 7.90
N TYR A 48 -5.41 -2.01 7.48
CA TYR A 48 -5.19 -0.74 6.78
C TYR A 48 -4.47 -0.93 5.46
N LEU A 49 -4.81 -0.08 4.51
CA LEU A 49 -4.05 0.13 3.28
C LEU A 49 -3.15 1.35 3.50
N TYR A 50 -1.96 1.33 2.98
CA TYR A 50 -0.96 2.37 3.22
C TYR A 50 -0.51 3.01 1.92
N VAL A 51 -0.19 4.30 1.99
CA VAL A 51 0.34 5.06 0.86
C VAL A 51 1.47 5.95 1.37
N LEU A 52 2.60 5.91 0.72
CA LEU A 52 3.73 6.76 1.13
C LEU A 52 3.47 8.21 0.73
N LYS A 53 3.58 9.13 1.69
CA LYS A 53 3.57 10.56 1.41
C LYS A 53 4.99 11.10 1.36
N LYS A 54 5.84 10.72 2.30
CA LYS A 54 7.23 11.18 2.40
C LYS A 54 8.07 10.11 3.09
N GLY A 55 9.29 9.93 2.65
CA GLY A 55 10.23 9.00 3.27
C GLY A 55 10.54 7.80 2.38
N LYS A 56 10.84 6.69 3.01
CA LYS A 56 11.23 5.47 2.31
C LYS A 56 10.89 4.24 3.15
N VAL A 57 10.25 3.25 2.53
CA VAL A 57 9.80 2.02 3.19
C VAL A 57 10.36 0.81 2.45
N SER A 58 10.93 -0.13 3.19
CA SER A 58 11.38 -1.42 2.66
C SER A 58 10.31 -2.47 2.88
N ILE A 59 9.98 -3.20 1.83
CA ILE A 59 9.11 -4.37 1.91
C ILE A 59 10.00 -5.59 2.00
N ASP A 60 9.91 -6.31 3.11
CA ASP A 60 10.82 -7.38 3.48
C ASP A 60 10.07 -8.68 3.69
N ILE A 61 10.67 -9.79 3.26
CA ILE A 61 10.19 -11.13 3.58
C ILE A 61 11.18 -11.81 4.53
N LYS A 62 10.65 -12.62 5.42
CA LYS A 62 11.48 -13.40 6.35
C LYS A 62 11.92 -14.68 5.64
N VAL A 63 13.23 -14.91 5.61
CA VAL A 63 13.81 -16.11 5.00
C VAL A 63 14.32 -17.06 6.07
N THR A 64 14.73 -18.26 5.65
CA THR A 64 15.30 -19.28 6.55
C THR A 64 16.44 -18.70 7.37
N GLY A 65 16.44 -18.95 8.69
CA GLY A 65 17.43 -18.40 9.60
C GLY A 65 17.01 -17.11 10.29
N GLY A 66 15.78 -16.64 10.06
CA GLY A 66 15.21 -15.47 10.72
C GLY A 66 15.67 -14.13 10.16
N GLN A 67 16.42 -14.14 9.07
CA GLN A 67 16.85 -12.92 8.40
C GLN A 67 15.74 -12.39 7.49
N TYR A 68 15.76 -11.07 7.25
CA TYR A 68 14.84 -10.41 6.32
C TYR A 68 15.54 -10.14 5.00
N LEU A 69 14.82 -10.39 3.91
CA LEU A 69 15.25 -10.05 2.56
C LEU A 69 14.38 -8.92 2.04
N SER A 70 14.99 -7.81 1.65
CA SER A 70 14.26 -6.70 1.03
C SER A 70 13.90 -7.07 -0.41
N VAL A 71 12.62 -7.09 -0.72
CA VAL A 71 12.12 -7.45 -2.05
C VAL A 71 11.66 -6.25 -2.85
N LEU A 72 11.43 -5.12 -2.19
CA LEU A 72 10.93 -3.91 -2.84
C LEU A 72 11.20 -2.71 -1.94
N THR A 73 11.47 -1.56 -2.56
CA THR A 73 11.57 -0.28 -1.84
C THR A 73 10.49 0.66 -2.35
N ILE A 74 9.74 1.22 -1.42
CA ILE A 74 8.70 2.22 -1.69
C ILE A 74 9.32 3.58 -1.40
N SER A 75 9.41 4.45 -2.41
CA SER A 75 10.12 5.73 -2.29
C SER A 75 9.45 6.89 -3.00
N ARG A 76 8.39 6.66 -3.77
CA ARG A 76 7.72 7.71 -4.54
C ARG A 76 6.51 8.25 -3.80
N PHE A 77 6.24 9.55 -3.96
CA PHE A 77 5.02 10.16 -3.44
C PHE A 77 3.78 9.44 -3.98
N ALA A 78 2.83 9.18 -3.08
CA ALA A 78 1.56 8.53 -3.37
C ALA A 78 1.70 7.05 -3.81
N GLU A 79 2.84 6.43 -3.56
CA GLU A 79 3.06 5.01 -3.88
C GLU A 79 2.36 4.12 -2.84
N PRO A 80 1.42 3.25 -3.28
CA PRO A 80 0.68 2.38 -2.35
C PRO A 80 1.49 1.15 -1.94
N PHE A 81 1.21 0.66 -0.74
CA PHE A 81 1.71 -0.63 -0.26
C PHE A 81 0.73 -1.19 0.78
N GLY A 82 0.87 -2.46 1.13
CA GLY A 82 0.03 -3.07 2.15
C GLY A 82 -1.42 -3.28 1.72
N TRP A 83 -1.67 -3.57 0.44
CA TRP A 83 -3.02 -3.76 -0.10
C TRP A 83 -3.70 -5.07 0.33
N SER A 84 -3.07 -5.89 1.16
CA SER A 84 -3.69 -7.10 1.71
C SER A 84 -4.96 -6.83 2.51
N ALA A 85 -5.15 -5.58 2.96
CA ALA A 85 -6.40 -5.15 3.58
C ALA A 85 -7.61 -5.27 2.64
N LEU A 86 -7.39 -5.33 1.33
CA LEU A 86 -8.44 -5.42 0.31
C LEU A 86 -8.59 -6.82 -0.28
N VAL A 87 -7.73 -7.76 0.10
CA VAL A 87 -7.66 -9.08 -0.53
C VAL A 87 -7.68 -10.18 0.52
N THR A 88 -8.60 -11.13 0.37
CA THR A 88 -8.65 -12.30 1.28
C THR A 88 -7.34 -13.10 1.14
N PRO A 89 -6.81 -13.66 2.23
CA PRO A 89 -7.36 -13.77 3.60
C PRO A 89 -7.09 -12.58 4.52
N PHE A 90 -6.80 -11.41 4.00
CA PHE A 90 -6.57 -10.17 4.76
C PHE A 90 -5.41 -10.28 5.75
N ARG A 91 -4.31 -10.88 5.29
CA ARG A 91 -3.06 -11.00 6.04
C ARG A 91 -1.91 -10.51 5.18
N PHE A 92 -0.98 -9.79 5.80
CA PHE A 92 0.19 -9.30 5.07
C PHE A 92 1.10 -10.45 4.65
N THR A 93 1.59 -10.39 3.43
CA THR A 93 2.50 -11.40 2.86
C THR A 93 3.96 -11.00 3.00
N ALA A 94 4.22 -9.83 3.52
CA ALA A 94 5.56 -9.29 3.78
C ALA A 94 5.47 -8.30 4.93
N SER A 95 6.61 -7.88 5.46
CA SER A 95 6.70 -6.81 6.46
C SER A 95 7.04 -5.50 5.75
N ALA A 96 6.63 -4.38 6.34
CA ALA A 96 7.01 -3.04 5.88
C ALA A 96 7.77 -2.32 6.99
N ARG A 97 8.98 -1.89 6.70
CA ARG A 97 9.86 -1.21 7.66
C ARG A 97 10.35 0.10 7.07
N CYS A 98 10.26 1.17 7.85
CA CYS A 98 10.74 2.47 7.43
C CYS A 98 12.26 2.51 7.42
N ILE A 99 12.84 2.86 6.26
CA ILE A 99 14.29 3.06 6.12
C ILE A 99 14.65 4.45 6.62
N ASP A 100 13.84 5.44 6.26
CA ASP A 100 13.96 6.82 6.67
C ASP A 100 12.74 7.22 7.51
N ASP A 101 12.83 8.35 8.22
CA ASP A 101 11.65 8.96 8.84
C ASP A 101 10.61 9.18 7.74
N SER A 102 9.40 8.73 7.97
CA SER A 102 8.37 8.67 6.94
C SER A 102 7.04 9.19 7.42
N THR A 103 6.31 9.82 6.51
CA THR A 103 4.90 10.18 6.69
C THR A 103 4.09 9.27 5.77
N ILE A 104 3.14 8.57 6.36
CA ILE A 104 2.36 7.54 5.66
C ILE A 104 0.88 7.87 5.78
N ILE A 105 0.18 7.81 4.66
CA ILE A 105 -1.28 7.90 4.61
C ILE A 105 -1.83 6.51 4.94
N VAL A 106 -2.67 6.45 5.94
CA VAL A 106 -3.27 5.20 6.44
C VAL A 106 -4.76 5.23 6.12
N ILE A 107 -5.22 4.23 5.40
CA ILE A 107 -6.60 4.13 4.93
C ILE A 107 -7.26 2.94 5.62
N ASP A 108 -8.39 3.20 6.28
CA ASP A 108 -9.15 2.14 6.96
C ASP A 108 -9.73 1.17 5.92
N GLY A 109 -9.22 -0.05 5.92
CA GLY A 109 -9.61 -1.07 4.93
C GLY A 109 -11.06 -1.49 5.05
N LYS A 110 -11.57 -1.65 6.26
CA LYS A 110 -12.96 -2.05 6.48
C LYS A 110 -13.93 -0.96 5.97
N ARG A 111 -13.65 0.28 6.32
CA ARG A 111 -14.49 1.41 5.87
C ARG A 111 -14.40 1.60 4.37
N LEU A 112 -13.22 1.37 3.78
CA LEU A 112 -13.06 1.41 2.32
C LEU A 112 -13.92 0.34 1.65
N MET A 113 -13.92 -0.88 2.18
CA MET A 113 -14.73 -1.96 1.65
C MET A 113 -16.22 -1.65 1.76
N GLU A 114 -16.66 -1.02 2.85
CA GLU A 114 -18.05 -0.57 2.99
C GLU A 114 -18.44 0.45 1.92
N LEU A 115 -17.55 1.40 1.62
CA LEU A 115 -17.78 2.37 0.53
C LEU A 115 -17.89 1.69 -0.83
N ILE A 116 -17.02 0.74 -1.11
CA ILE A 116 -16.98 -0.02 -2.36
C ILE A 116 -18.26 -0.87 -2.52
N GLU A 117 -18.71 -1.51 -1.46
CA GLU A 117 -19.92 -2.33 -1.47
C GLU A 117 -21.17 -1.48 -1.71
N GLY A 118 -21.15 -0.24 -1.30
CA GLY A 118 -22.22 0.71 -1.55
C GLY A 118 -22.15 1.41 -2.92
N ASP A 119 -21.05 1.27 -3.64
CA ASP A 119 -20.81 1.91 -4.94
C ASP A 119 -19.93 0.98 -5.81
N TYR A 120 -20.57 0.12 -6.57
CA TYR A 120 -19.84 -0.86 -7.40
C TYR A 120 -19.01 -0.22 -8.50
N ARG A 121 -19.39 0.94 -9.00
CA ARG A 121 -18.59 1.68 -9.98
C ARG A 121 -17.24 2.08 -9.35
N MET A 122 -17.27 2.66 -8.16
CA MET A 122 -16.08 3.03 -7.39
C MET A 122 -15.22 1.78 -7.11
N GLY A 123 -15.86 0.71 -6.68
CA GLY A 123 -15.20 -0.56 -6.41
C GLY A 123 -14.51 -1.14 -7.63
N PHE A 124 -15.20 -1.14 -8.78
CA PHE A 124 -14.60 -1.60 -10.03
C PHE A 124 -13.34 -0.80 -10.39
N LEU A 125 -13.41 0.51 -10.31
CA LEU A 125 -12.30 1.39 -10.66
C LEU A 125 -11.10 1.19 -9.74
N ILE A 126 -11.34 1.07 -8.44
CA ILE A 126 -10.28 0.81 -7.45
C ILE A 126 -9.65 -0.55 -7.69
N MET A 127 -10.46 -1.59 -7.86
CA MET A 127 -9.93 -2.95 -8.04
C MET A 127 -9.18 -3.11 -9.36
N ARG A 128 -9.61 -2.41 -10.41
CA ARG A 128 -8.88 -2.40 -11.68
C ARG A 128 -7.49 -1.79 -11.52
N ARG A 129 -7.38 -0.69 -10.77
CA ARG A 129 -6.09 -0.08 -10.46
C ARG A 129 -5.23 -0.96 -9.57
N LEU A 130 -5.84 -1.64 -8.61
CA LEU A 130 -5.14 -2.60 -7.77
C LEU A 130 -4.58 -3.76 -8.59
N ALA A 131 -5.38 -4.32 -9.49
CA ALA A 131 -4.94 -5.39 -10.37
C ALA A 131 -3.74 -4.97 -11.23
N LYS A 132 -3.78 -3.75 -11.77
CA LYS A 132 -2.66 -3.17 -12.52
C LYS A 132 -1.40 -3.09 -11.67
N LEU A 133 -1.52 -2.58 -10.45
CA LEU A 133 -0.39 -2.45 -9.55
C LEU A 133 0.22 -3.81 -9.20
N ILE A 134 -0.60 -4.80 -8.89
CA ILE A 134 -0.13 -6.15 -8.57
C ILE A 134 0.60 -6.75 -9.79
N SER A 135 0.07 -6.55 -10.99
CA SER A 135 0.72 -7.01 -12.22
C SER A 135 2.11 -6.37 -12.40
N GLU A 136 2.23 -5.08 -12.14
CA GLU A 136 3.52 -4.38 -12.19
C GLU A 136 4.50 -4.91 -11.15
N ARG A 137 4.04 -5.18 -9.94
CA ARG A 137 4.87 -5.74 -8.86
C ARG A 137 5.37 -7.14 -9.20
N VAL A 138 4.53 -7.97 -9.79
CA VAL A 138 4.93 -9.31 -10.25
C VAL A 138 6.03 -9.21 -11.30
N ARG A 139 5.88 -8.30 -12.26
CA ARG A 139 6.88 -8.07 -13.29
C ARG A 139 8.21 -7.60 -12.71
N GLU A 140 8.18 -6.63 -11.81
CA GLU A 140 9.37 -6.11 -11.14
C GLU A 140 10.10 -7.21 -10.36
N THR A 141 9.35 -8.05 -9.66
CA THR A 141 9.90 -9.17 -8.90
C THR A 141 10.56 -10.20 -9.81
N ARG A 142 9.95 -10.50 -10.95
CA ARG A 142 10.54 -11.41 -11.94
C ARG A 142 11.85 -10.87 -12.51
N LEU A 143 11.90 -9.57 -12.83
CA LEU A 143 13.12 -8.94 -13.35
C LEU A 143 14.23 -8.96 -12.31
N GLN A 144 13.91 -8.70 -11.05
CA GLN A 144 14.86 -8.74 -9.95
C GLN A 144 15.41 -10.15 -9.76
N LEU A 145 14.56 -11.18 -9.88
CA LEU A 145 14.96 -12.57 -9.78
C LEU A 145 15.92 -12.95 -10.89
N ILE A 146 15.63 -12.52 -12.12
CA ILE A 146 16.50 -12.74 -13.29
C ILE A 146 17.87 -12.10 -13.03
N HIS A 147 17.94 -10.89 -12.56
CA HIS A 147 19.19 -10.20 -12.20
C HIS A 147 19.99 -10.96 -11.15
N THR A 148 19.30 -11.50 -10.15
CA THR A 148 19.95 -12.28 -9.08
C THR A 148 20.64 -13.52 -9.63
N PHE A 149 20.06 -14.19 -10.65
CA PHE A 149 20.63 -15.39 -11.24
C PHE A 149 21.65 -15.13 -12.34
N HIS A 150 21.62 -13.97 -12.98
CA HIS A 150 22.50 -13.65 -14.11
C HIS A 150 23.54 -12.56 -13.80
N GLY A 151 23.37 -11.91 -12.69
CA GLY A 151 24.29 -10.88 -12.22
C GLY A 151 25.17 -11.37 -11.11
#